data_e3c43062bddf6d29c2d814a9c4f8481c
#
_entry.id   e3c43062bddf6d29c2d814a9c4f8481c
#
_cell.length_a   1.000
_cell.length_b   1.000
_cell.length_c   1.000
_cell.angle_alpha   90.00
_cell.angle_beta   90.00
_cell.angle_gamma   90.00
#
_symmetry.space_group_name_H-M   'P 1'
#
loop_
_entity.id
_entity.type
_entity.pdbx_description
1 polymer ?
#
loop_
_entity_poly.entity_id
_entity_poly.type
_entity_poly.pdbx_seq_one_letter_code
_entity_poly.pdbx_strand_id
1 'polypeptide(L)'
;MRKINRRNFLKVTGVLAAASALAACGGSSTSTAGSTGSSAAGSAASADGAKAYNELTVGTDNTDLKADLKIISHRTDLIDDGTFDGYVAAFQKLYPNITIKYEGITDYANDMTTRLTSNDWGDLCMIPTNIPLTELGDYFEPLCALSDIENEYNFATNRAYNGSEYGIPSTGN
;
A
#
# COMPACT_ATOMS: atom_id res chain seq x y z
N MET A 1 16.52 17.60 8.49
CA MET A 1 16.15 16.35 7.81
C MET A 1 14.83 16.60 7.06
N ARG A 2 14.80 16.46 5.75
CA ARG A 2 13.58 16.64 4.96
C ARG A 2 12.71 15.38 5.14
N LYS A 3 11.53 15.54 5.73
CA LYS A 3 10.50 14.48 5.74
C LYS A 3 10.11 14.19 4.28
N ILE A 4 10.35 12.98 3.82
CA ILE A 4 9.90 12.52 2.51
C ILE A 4 8.42 12.24 2.63
N ASN A 5 7.61 13.05 1.96
CA ASN A 5 6.16 12.87 1.92
C ASN A 5 5.84 11.67 1.01
N ARG A 6 4.90 10.79 1.40
CA ARG A 6 4.54 9.55 0.69
C ARG A 6 4.35 9.71 -0.82
N ARG A 7 3.74 10.81 -1.24
CA ARG A 7 3.58 11.18 -2.66
C ARG A 7 4.91 11.46 -3.38
N ASN A 8 5.97 11.78 -2.64
CA ASN A 8 7.28 12.06 -3.21
C ASN A 8 8.19 10.83 -3.26
N PHE A 9 7.92 9.80 -2.44
CA PHE A 9 8.67 8.55 -2.48
C PHE A 9 8.44 7.82 -3.83
N LEU A 10 7.21 7.77 -4.30
CA LEU A 10 6.86 7.19 -5.61
C LEU A 10 7.37 8.02 -6.80
N LYS A 11 7.70 9.31 -6.61
CA LYS A 11 8.21 10.18 -7.68
C LYS A 11 9.73 10.17 -7.81
N VAL A 12 10.47 9.73 -6.79
CA VAL A 12 11.95 9.75 -6.79
C VAL A 12 12.56 8.55 -7.52
N THR A 13 11.82 7.45 -7.66
CA THR A 13 12.26 6.30 -8.46
C THR A 13 12.00 6.43 -9.97
N GLY A 14 11.33 7.50 -10.42
CA GLY A 14 10.89 7.67 -11.81
C GLY A 14 11.71 8.62 -12.69
N VAL A 15 12.89 9.10 -12.30
CA VAL A 15 13.67 10.05 -13.11
C VAL A 15 15.06 9.52 -13.39
N LEU A 16 15.17 8.59 -14.31
CA LEU A 16 16.37 8.36 -15.14
C LEU A 16 15.97 7.46 -16.33
N ALA A 17 15.41 8.05 -17.36
CA ALA A 17 15.58 7.72 -18.78
C ALA A 17 14.46 8.34 -19.62
N ALA A 18 14.69 9.57 -20.08
CA ALA A 18 13.97 10.09 -21.23
C ALA A 18 14.98 10.81 -22.12
N ALA A 19 15.56 10.09 -23.03
CA ALA A 19 16.14 10.66 -24.24
C ALA A 19 15.99 9.62 -25.35
N SER A 20 15.08 9.91 -26.25
CA SER A 20 15.18 9.74 -27.68
C SER A 20 13.86 9.37 -28.36
N ALA A 21 13.55 10.23 -29.20
CA ALA A 21 13.14 10.19 -30.59
C ALA A 21 11.68 10.61 -30.87
N LEU A 22 11.56 11.88 -31.19
CA LEU A 22 10.51 12.37 -32.09
C LEU A 22 10.78 11.86 -33.50
N ALA A 23 9.83 11.16 -34.06
CA ALA A 23 9.71 11.07 -35.54
C ALA A 23 8.24 11.21 -35.93
N ALA A 24 8.01 12.19 -36.76
CA ALA A 24 6.75 12.68 -37.32
C ALA A 24 6.08 11.70 -38.31
N CYS A 25 4.76 11.81 -38.39
CA CYS A 25 3.92 11.94 -39.62
C CYS A 25 2.46 11.70 -39.19
N GLY A 26 1.55 12.57 -39.29
CA GLY A 26 0.86 13.21 -40.37
C GLY A 26 -0.27 12.33 -40.93
N GLY A 27 -1.57 12.72 -40.71
CA GLY A 27 -2.67 12.11 -41.45
C GLY A 27 -4.04 12.28 -40.77
N SER A 28 -4.88 13.05 -41.38
CA SER A 28 -6.24 13.50 -41.06
C SER A 28 -7.33 12.44 -40.92
N SER A 29 -8.31 12.83 -40.09
CA SER A 29 -9.78 12.70 -40.20
C SER A 29 -10.43 11.28 -40.17
N THR A 30 -11.31 10.98 -39.26
CA THR A 30 -12.76 11.11 -39.38
C THR A 30 -13.45 10.46 -38.14
N SER A 31 -14.44 11.17 -37.64
CA SER A 31 -15.37 10.81 -36.56
C SER A 31 -16.11 9.50 -36.79
N THR A 32 -16.23 8.68 -35.73
CA THR A 32 -17.47 7.93 -35.49
C THR A 32 -17.57 7.59 -33.99
N ALA A 33 -18.69 7.99 -33.37
CA ALA A 33 -19.08 7.69 -32.03
C ALA A 33 -19.31 6.19 -31.86
N GLY A 34 -18.73 5.62 -30.81
CA GLY A 34 -19.00 4.26 -30.34
C GLY A 34 -18.70 4.19 -28.86
N SER A 35 -19.76 4.40 -28.08
CA SER A 35 -19.79 4.19 -26.63
C SER A 35 -19.65 2.69 -26.36
N THR A 36 -18.51 2.29 -25.80
CA THR A 36 -18.38 1.03 -25.06
C THR A 36 -17.55 1.36 -23.81
N GLY A 37 -18.25 1.35 -22.67
CA GLY A 37 -17.63 1.46 -21.37
C GLY A 37 -16.67 0.30 -21.15
N SER A 38 -15.39 0.56 -21.27
CA SER A 38 -14.35 -0.28 -20.69
C SER A 38 -14.15 0.20 -19.26
N SER A 39 -14.60 -0.60 -18.30
CA SER A 39 -14.15 -0.54 -16.94
C SER A 39 -12.64 -0.70 -16.96
N ALA A 40 -11.91 0.38 -16.82
CA ALA A 40 -10.49 0.32 -16.53
C ALA A 40 -10.36 -0.24 -15.11
N ALA A 41 -10.06 -1.54 -15.01
CA ALA A 41 -9.47 -2.08 -13.80
C ALA A 41 -8.21 -1.25 -13.56
N GLY A 42 -8.19 -0.51 -12.47
CA GLY A 42 -7.01 0.24 -12.05
C GLY A 42 -5.91 -0.74 -11.71
N SER A 43 -5.08 -1.07 -12.69
CA SER A 43 -3.79 -1.68 -12.40
C SER A 43 -3.04 -0.70 -11.53
N ALA A 44 -2.72 -1.09 -10.29
CA ALA A 44 -1.70 -0.42 -9.52
C ALA A 44 -0.48 -0.30 -10.43
N ALA A 45 -0.10 0.93 -10.78
CA ALA A 45 1.02 1.18 -11.67
C ALA A 45 2.28 0.66 -10.97
N SER A 46 2.71 -0.53 -11.36
CA SER A 46 4.04 -1.04 -11.00
C SER A 46 5.03 -0.02 -11.50
N ALA A 47 5.85 0.53 -10.60
CA ALA A 47 7.01 1.33 -10.97
C ALA A 47 7.83 0.45 -11.92
N ASP A 48 8.27 1.04 -13.03
CA ASP A 48 8.97 0.34 -14.10
C ASP A 48 10.12 -0.51 -13.51
N GLY A 49 10.00 -1.84 -13.55
CA GLY A 49 10.97 -2.78 -12.98
C GLY A 49 10.69 -3.31 -11.57
N ALA A 50 9.59 -2.90 -10.90
CA ALA A 50 9.22 -3.49 -9.62
C ALA A 50 8.57 -4.87 -9.83
N LYS A 51 8.98 -5.85 -9.00
CA LYS A 51 8.34 -7.17 -8.96
C LYS A 51 6.89 -7.05 -8.49
N ALA A 52 6.01 -7.87 -9.03
CA ALA A 52 4.67 -8.03 -8.47
C ALA A 52 4.73 -8.62 -7.06
N TYR A 53 3.70 -8.39 -6.24
CA TYR A 53 3.69 -8.84 -4.85
C TYR A 53 3.98 -10.34 -4.71
N ASN A 54 3.36 -11.17 -5.55
CA ASN A 54 3.52 -12.63 -5.58
C ASN A 54 4.89 -13.11 -6.10
N GLU A 55 5.69 -12.22 -6.66
CA GLU A 55 7.07 -12.49 -7.10
C GLU A 55 8.12 -12.11 -6.06
N LEU A 56 7.70 -11.44 -4.98
CA LEU A 56 8.59 -11.00 -3.91
C LEU A 56 8.94 -12.16 -2.99
N THR A 57 10.22 -12.30 -2.68
CA THR A 57 10.72 -13.27 -1.69
C THR A 57 11.13 -12.54 -0.41
N VAL A 58 10.39 -12.78 0.67
CA VAL A 58 10.66 -12.19 1.99
C VAL A 58 12.08 -12.54 2.45
N GLY A 59 12.80 -11.52 2.92
CA GLY A 59 14.19 -11.67 3.39
C GLY A 59 15.24 -11.79 2.28
N THR A 60 14.84 -11.69 1.02
CA THR A 60 15.75 -11.71 -0.15
C THR A 60 15.61 -10.43 -0.96
N ASP A 61 14.38 -10.08 -1.32
CA ASP A 61 14.12 -8.87 -2.08
C ASP A 61 14.05 -7.66 -1.14
N ASN A 62 14.50 -6.51 -1.63
CA ASN A 62 14.39 -5.22 -0.96
C ASN A 62 15.08 -5.13 0.43
N THR A 63 16.08 -5.96 0.71
CA THR A 63 16.77 -6.00 2.02
C THR A 63 17.64 -4.77 2.30
N ASP A 64 17.92 -3.96 1.29
CA ASP A 64 18.68 -2.71 1.37
C ASP A 64 17.82 -1.48 1.65
N LEU A 65 16.49 -1.63 1.62
CA LEU A 65 15.56 -0.54 1.93
C LEU A 65 15.79 0.01 3.34
N LYS A 66 15.65 1.32 3.46
CA LYS A 66 15.78 2.07 4.73
C LYS A 66 14.49 2.83 4.97
N ALA A 67 13.86 2.58 6.10
CA ALA A 67 12.65 3.27 6.51
C ALA A 67 12.51 3.32 8.02
N ASP A 68 11.83 4.36 8.51
CA ASP A 68 11.29 4.44 9.85
C ASP A 68 9.77 4.39 9.73
N LEU A 69 9.17 3.28 10.14
CA LEU A 69 7.74 3.03 9.99
C LEU A 69 7.03 3.18 11.32
N LYS A 70 5.89 3.86 11.29
CA LYS A 70 4.93 3.96 12.39
C LYS A 70 3.68 3.17 12.05
N ILE A 71 3.36 2.17 12.87
CA ILE A 71 2.18 1.32 12.72
C ILE A 71 1.19 1.64 13.84
N ILE A 72 -0.06 1.94 13.47
CA ILE A 72 -1.12 2.21 14.44
C ILE A 72 -2.01 0.98 14.57
N SER A 73 -2.21 0.51 15.80
CA SER A 73 -2.93 -0.71 16.11
C SER A 73 -3.96 -0.52 17.22
N HIS A 74 -5.05 -1.27 17.15
CA HIS A 74 -6.01 -1.40 18.27
C HIS A 74 -5.56 -2.42 19.32
N ARG A 75 -4.53 -3.23 19.03
CA ARG A 75 -4.03 -4.27 19.91
C ARG A 75 -3.02 -3.71 20.90
N THR A 76 -3.52 -2.87 21.82
CA THR A 76 -2.71 -2.31 22.90
C THR A 76 -2.14 -3.40 23.81
N ASP A 77 -2.87 -4.50 23.99
CA ASP A 77 -2.44 -5.67 24.72
C ASP A 77 -1.13 -6.27 24.19
N LEU A 78 -0.98 -6.38 22.86
CA LEU A 78 0.23 -6.93 22.23
C LEU A 78 1.40 -5.95 22.21
N ILE A 79 1.11 -4.66 22.40
CA ILE A 79 2.15 -3.64 22.59
C ILE A 79 2.66 -3.73 24.03
N ASP A 80 1.74 -3.76 24.99
CA ASP A 80 2.05 -3.70 26.43
C ASP A 80 2.77 -4.96 26.92
N ASP A 81 2.47 -6.13 26.36
CA ASP A 81 3.13 -7.40 26.71
C ASP A 81 4.43 -7.68 25.94
N GLY A 82 4.82 -6.78 25.00
CA GLY A 82 6.04 -6.90 24.21
C GLY A 82 5.97 -7.91 23.05
N THR A 83 4.80 -8.45 22.74
CA THR A 83 4.62 -9.39 21.60
C THR A 83 5.02 -8.71 20.28
N PHE A 84 4.60 -7.47 20.06
CA PHE A 84 4.97 -6.74 18.85
C PHE A 84 6.46 -6.42 18.77
N ASP A 85 7.13 -6.18 19.88
CA ASP A 85 8.60 -6.03 19.90
C ASP A 85 9.29 -7.30 19.42
N GLY A 86 8.76 -8.47 19.79
CA GLY A 86 9.22 -9.76 19.30
C GLY A 86 9.08 -9.91 17.77
N TYR A 87 7.96 -9.46 17.21
CA TYR A 87 7.74 -9.46 15.76
C TYR A 87 8.66 -8.48 15.04
N VAL A 88 8.86 -7.27 15.59
CA VAL A 88 9.81 -6.29 15.06
C VAL A 88 11.24 -6.87 15.05
N ALA A 89 11.66 -7.49 16.15
CA ALA A 89 12.98 -8.10 16.23
C ALA A 89 13.18 -9.25 15.23
N ALA A 90 12.12 -10.03 14.96
CA ALA A 90 12.16 -11.07 13.92
C ALA A 90 12.24 -10.48 12.51
N PHE A 91 11.45 -9.44 12.24
CA PHE A 91 11.46 -8.73 10.95
C PHE A 91 12.81 -8.06 10.66
N GLN A 92 13.41 -7.42 11.66
CA GLN A 92 14.69 -6.72 11.52
C GLN A 92 15.87 -7.65 11.27
N LYS A 93 15.75 -8.95 11.54
CA LYS A 93 16.76 -9.92 11.09
C LYS A 93 16.81 -10.08 9.57
N LEU A 94 15.69 -9.82 8.91
CA LEU A 94 15.56 -9.90 7.44
C LEU A 94 15.77 -8.52 6.80
N TYR A 95 15.33 -7.45 7.45
CA TYR A 95 15.38 -6.08 6.98
C TYR A 95 16.02 -5.15 8.02
N PRO A 96 17.35 -5.21 8.19
CA PRO A 96 18.04 -4.56 9.30
C PRO A 96 18.01 -3.02 9.28
N ASN A 97 17.69 -2.45 8.12
CA ASN A 97 17.66 -1.00 7.93
C ASN A 97 16.25 -0.39 8.08
N ILE A 98 15.24 -1.21 8.42
CA ILE A 98 13.88 -0.75 8.64
C ILE A 98 13.60 -0.76 10.14
N THR A 99 13.23 0.41 10.69
CA THR A 99 12.75 0.51 12.06
C THR A 99 11.23 0.56 12.07
N ILE A 100 10.61 -0.09 13.05
CA ILE A 100 9.15 -0.14 13.21
C ILE A 100 8.82 0.30 14.63
N LYS A 101 7.84 1.22 14.75
CA LYS A 101 7.25 1.64 16.02
C LYS A 101 5.75 1.45 15.97
N TYR A 102 5.21 0.82 17.00
CA TYR A 102 3.77 0.71 17.19
C TYR A 102 3.22 1.83 18.05
N GLU A 103 2.05 2.33 17.70
CA GLU A 103 1.22 3.18 18.54
C GLU A 103 -0.11 2.48 18.76
N GLY A 104 -0.50 2.30 20.02
CA GLY A 104 -1.77 1.70 20.43
C GLY A 104 -2.86 2.77 20.59
N ILE A 105 -4.08 2.48 20.13
CA ILE A 105 -5.26 3.31 20.33
C ILE A 105 -6.39 2.45 20.88
N THR A 106 -6.99 2.87 22.00
CA THR A 106 -8.06 2.13 22.66
C THR A 106 -9.42 2.31 21.96
N ASP A 107 -9.83 3.55 21.68
CA ASP A 107 -11.05 3.83 20.89
C ASP A 107 -10.70 3.94 19.40
N TYR A 108 -10.27 2.82 18.87
CA TYR A 108 -9.60 2.76 17.58
C TYR A 108 -10.44 3.30 16.40
N ALA A 109 -11.69 2.87 16.29
CA ALA A 109 -12.52 3.23 15.13
C ALA A 109 -12.79 4.74 15.06
N ASN A 110 -13.10 5.37 16.20
CA ASN A 110 -13.39 6.81 16.25
C ASN A 110 -12.11 7.64 16.07
N ASP A 111 -11.04 7.28 16.77
CA ASP A 111 -9.78 8.01 16.72
C ASP A 111 -9.14 7.91 15.34
N MET A 112 -9.13 6.70 14.72
CA MET A 112 -8.58 6.52 13.40
C MET A 112 -9.37 7.24 12.32
N THR A 113 -10.71 7.28 12.39
CA THR A 113 -11.51 8.06 11.45
C THR A 113 -11.14 9.53 11.49
N THR A 114 -10.93 10.08 12.69
CA THR A 114 -10.46 11.45 12.87
C THR A 114 -9.05 11.65 12.33
N ARG A 115 -8.13 10.72 12.60
CA ARG A 115 -6.73 10.80 12.13
C ARG A 115 -6.58 10.63 10.62
N LEU A 116 -7.41 9.81 9.98
CA LEU A 116 -7.41 9.62 8.53
C LEU A 116 -7.79 10.91 7.77
N THR A 117 -8.58 11.78 8.38
CA THR A 117 -8.89 13.10 7.82
C THR A 117 -7.79 14.13 8.07
N SER A 118 -6.85 13.84 8.97
CA SER A 118 -5.63 14.62 9.21
C SER A 118 -4.44 13.95 8.53
N ASN A 119 -3.34 14.65 8.33
CA ASN A 119 -2.13 14.05 7.74
C ASN A 119 -1.18 13.44 8.78
N ASP A 120 -1.64 13.15 10.00
CA ASP A 120 -0.81 12.68 11.11
C ASP A 120 -1.29 11.34 11.66
N TRP A 121 -1.25 10.29 10.84
CA TRP A 121 -1.71 8.96 11.24
C TRP A 121 -0.71 7.81 11.01
N GLY A 122 0.55 8.09 10.76
CA GLY A 122 1.59 7.06 10.62
C GLY A 122 1.76 6.54 9.18
N ASP A 123 2.32 5.34 9.02
CA ASP A 123 2.63 4.73 7.71
C ASP A 123 1.75 3.54 7.40
N LEU A 124 1.44 2.74 8.42
CA LEU A 124 0.53 1.60 8.35
C LEU A 124 -0.47 1.67 9.49
N CYS A 125 -1.67 1.17 9.26
CA CYS A 125 -2.67 1.04 10.31
C CYS A 125 -3.57 -0.16 10.06
N MET A 126 -4.24 -0.62 11.09
CA MET A 126 -5.38 -1.52 10.93
C MET A 126 -6.52 -0.73 10.31
N ILE A 127 -7.05 -1.18 9.16
CA ILE A 127 -8.16 -0.49 8.51
C ILE A 127 -9.39 -0.53 9.41
N PRO A 128 -9.95 0.62 9.83
CA PRO A 128 -11.16 0.67 10.65
C PRO A 128 -12.34 -0.02 9.97
N THR A 129 -13.16 -0.73 10.75
CA THR A 129 -14.30 -1.49 10.22
C THR A 129 -15.43 -0.61 9.70
N ASN A 130 -15.48 0.64 10.12
CA ASN A 130 -16.46 1.65 9.71
C ASN A 130 -16.10 2.36 8.39
N ILE A 131 -14.95 2.08 7.79
CA ILE A 131 -14.61 2.58 6.45
C ILE A 131 -15.26 1.67 5.39
N PRO A 132 -16.16 2.21 4.54
CA PRO A 132 -16.75 1.44 3.44
C PRO A 132 -15.69 1.00 2.42
N LEU A 133 -15.88 -0.17 1.81
CA LEU A 133 -14.95 -0.65 0.78
C LEU A 133 -14.79 0.33 -0.39
N THR A 134 -15.87 1.03 -0.75
CA THR A 134 -15.88 2.03 -1.82
C THR A 134 -15.01 3.26 -1.55
N GLU A 135 -14.66 3.50 -0.30
CA GLU A 135 -13.87 4.65 0.15
C GLU A 135 -12.41 4.28 0.47
N LEU A 136 -12.02 3.01 0.33
CA LEU A 136 -10.66 2.59 0.67
C LEU A 136 -9.60 3.38 -0.10
N GLY A 137 -9.82 3.63 -1.38
CA GLY A 137 -8.89 4.38 -2.21
C GLY A 137 -8.80 5.88 -1.88
N ASP A 138 -9.72 6.43 -1.08
CA ASP A 138 -9.66 7.81 -0.62
C ASP A 138 -8.64 7.99 0.51
N TYR A 139 -8.40 6.92 1.28
CA TYR A 139 -7.53 6.94 2.46
C TYR A 139 -6.24 6.14 2.29
N PHE A 140 -6.27 5.06 1.54
CA PHE A 140 -5.19 4.07 1.47
C PHE A 140 -4.67 3.89 0.06
N GLU A 141 -3.37 3.64 -0.07
CA GLU A 141 -2.78 3.17 -1.31
C GLU A 141 -3.00 1.66 -1.45
N PRO A 142 -3.31 1.14 -2.63
CA PRO A 142 -3.42 -0.29 -2.86
C PRO A 142 -2.07 -0.97 -2.63
N LEU A 143 -2.08 -2.11 -1.95
CA LEU A 143 -0.90 -2.91 -1.69
C LEU A 143 -0.49 -3.72 -2.92
N CYS A 144 -1.47 -4.30 -3.61
CA CYS A 144 -1.29 -5.17 -4.78
C CYS A 144 -2.62 -5.36 -5.52
N ALA A 145 -2.59 -6.10 -6.62
CA ALA A 145 -3.81 -6.61 -7.22
C ALA A 145 -4.39 -7.73 -6.35
N LEU A 146 -5.72 -7.81 -6.24
CA LEU A 146 -6.37 -8.89 -5.48
C LEU A 146 -5.97 -10.28 -5.99
N SER A 147 -5.83 -10.43 -7.31
CA SER A 147 -5.39 -11.68 -7.95
C SER A 147 -4.03 -12.18 -7.47
N ASP A 148 -3.19 -11.30 -6.94
CA ASP A 148 -1.83 -11.66 -6.50
C ASP A 148 -1.83 -12.40 -5.15
N ILE A 149 -2.89 -12.21 -4.35
CA ILE A 149 -2.95 -12.75 -2.98
C ILE A 149 -4.22 -13.55 -2.66
N GLU A 150 -5.24 -13.53 -3.51
CA GLU A 150 -6.54 -14.17 -3.20
C GLU A 150 -6.45 -15.67 -2.94
N ASN A 151 -5.44 -16.34 -3.48
CA ASN A 151 -5.20 -17.77 -3.28
C ASN A 151 -4.24 -18.07 -2.11
N GLU A 152 -3.58 -17.05 -1.58
CA GLU A 152 -2.59 -17.20 -0.49
C GLU A 152 -3.18 -16.85 0.87
N TYR A 153 -4.13 -15.91 0.90
CA TYR A 153 -4.70 -15.42 2.14
C TYR A 153 -6.20 -15.69 2.21
N ASN A 154 -6.62 -16.34 3.29
CA ASN A 154 -8.04 -16.45 3.61
C ASN A 154 -8.62 -15.05 3.84
N PHE A 155 -9.84 -14.83 3.32
CA PHE A 155 -10.56 -13.55 3.48
C PHE A 155 -9.90 -12.32 2.81
N ALA A 156 -9.02 -12.53 1.83
CA ALA A 156 -8.37 -11.44 1.08
C ALA A 156 -9.37 -10.40 0.55
N THR A 157 -10.57 -10.84 0.14
CA THR A 157 -11.62 -9.95 -0.38
C THR A 157 -12.21 -8.98 0.66
N ASN A 158 -11.92 -9.16 1.95
CA ASN A 158 -12.50 -8.32 3.01
C ASN A 158 -12.05 -6.85 2.96
N ARG A 159 -10.93 -6.56 2.35
CA ARG A 159 -10.39 -5.20 2.17
C ARG A 159 -9.96 -4.93 0.73
N ALA A 160 -10.61 -5.61 -0.21
CA ALA A 160 -10.42 -5.39 -1.64
C ALA A 160 -11.56 -4.56 -2.23
N TYR A 161 -11.24 -3.73 -3.20
CA TYR A 161 -12.21 -2.97 -3.99
C TYR A 161 -11.69 -2.74 -5.41
N ASN A 162 -12.55 -2.93 -6.40
CA ASN A 162 -12.22 -2.80 -7.83
C ASN A 162 -10.97 -3.58 -8.28
N GLY A 163 -10.77 -4.79 -7.73
CA GLY A 163 -9.62 -5.64 -8.08
C GLY A 163 -8.31 -5.25 -7.41
N SER A 164 -8.31 -4.23 -6.55
CA SER A 164 -7.16 -3.81 -5.75
C SER A 164 -7.33 -4.25 -4.30
N GLU A 165 -6.25 -4.70 -3.68
CA GLU A 165 -6.18 -5.05 -2.27
C GLU A 165 -5.59 -3.90 -1.47
N TYR A 166 -6.24 -3.52 -0.36
CA TYR A 166 -5.83 -2.40 0.50
C TYR A 166 -5.36 -2.84 1.87
N GLY A 167 -5.68 -4.07 2.27
CA GLY A 167 -5.30 -4.53 3.59
C GLY A 167 -5.30 -6.05 3.72
N ILE A 168 -4.17 -6.60 4.15
CA ILE A 168 -4.03 -8.03 4.40
C ILE A 168 -4.79 -8.40 5.67
N PRO A 169 -5.68 -9.41 5.63
CA PRO A 169 -6.42 -9.85 6.80
C PRO A 169 -5.47 -10.41 7.86
N SER A 170 -5.52 -9.84 9.06
CA SER A 170 -4.71 -10.31 10.20
C SER A 170 -5.42 -11.37 11.02
N THR A 171 -6.75 -11.46 10.91
CA THR A 171 -7.59 -12.47 11.58
C THR A 171 -8.74 -12.85 10.66
N GLY A 172 -9.10 -14.12 10.64
CA GLY A 172 -10.31 -14.60 10.01
C GLY A 172 -11.46 -14.69 11.01
N ASN A 173 -12.58 -14.07 10.69
CA ASN A 173 -13.87 -14.30 11.35
C ASN A 173 -14.81 -14.96 10.37
#